data_25a3a53a54b7df8b2c60dd893a8b6c2c
#
_entry.id   25a3a53a54b7df8b2c60dd893a8b6c2c
#
_cell.length_a   1.000
_cell.length_b   1.000
_cell.length_c   1.000
_cell.angle_alpha   90.00
_cell.angle_beta   90.00
_cell.angle_gamma   90.00
#
_symmetry.space_group_name_H-M   'P 1'
#
loop_
_entity.id
_entity.type
_entity.pdbx_description
1 polymer ?
#
loop_
_entity_poly.entity_id
_entity_poly.type
_entity_poly.pdbx_seq_one_letter_code
_entity_poly.pdbx_strand_id
1 'polypeptide(L)'
;MSVDFDLKKIEEKVIENLKNVYDPEIPSNIFDLGLIYNIEFVQKENYLYCMITMTLTSPTCPVADSLLEQVKYVTLAVDEIDEAMVRLVFSPPWDPSM
;
A
#
# COMPACT_ATOMS: atom_id res chain seq x y z
N MET A 1 14.93 -24.78 -6.21
CA MET A 1 15.71 -23.54 -6.18
C MET A 1 14.77 -22.38 -5.91
N SER A 2 15.07 -21.57 -4.90
CA SER A 2 14.22 -20.44 -4.58
C SER A 2 14.43 -19.32 -5.59
N VAL A 3 13.36 -18.56 -5.83
CA VAL A 3 13.42 -17.38 -6.68
C VAL A 3 13.98 -16.22 -5.86
N ASP A 4 14.97 -15.54 -6.43
CA ASP A 4 15.52 -14.35 -5.80
C ASP A 4 14.72 -13.14 -6.26
N PHE A 5 13.96 -12.56 -5.35
CA PHE A 5 13.21 -11.33 -5.63
C PHE A 5 14.09 -10.12 -5.34
N ASP A 6 14.09 -9.16 -6.27
CA ASP A 6 14.70 -7.86 -6.01
C ASP A 6 13.67 -7.00 -5.29
N LEU A 7 13.65 -7.10 -3.98
CA LEU A 7 12.64 -6.44 -3.15
C LEU A 7 12.66 -4.92 -3.30
N LYS A 8 13.84 -4.34 -3.53
CA LYS A 8 13.94 -2.91 -3.71
C LYS A 8 13.22 -2.44 -4.99
N LYS A 9 13.44 -3.16 -6.09
CA LYS A 9 12.76 -2.85 -7.34
C LYS A 9 11.25 -3.07 -7.23
N ILE A 10 10.86 -4.14 -6.55
CA ILE A 10 9.45 -4.45 -6.34
C ILE A 10 8.79 -3.37 -5.51
N GLU A 11 9.47 -2.92 -4.46
CA GLU A 11 8.98 -1.82 -3.63
C GLU A 11 8.79 -0.55 -4.46
N GLU A 12 9.74 -0.22 -5.33
CA GLU A 12 9.61 0.94 -6.21
C GLU A 12 8.39 0.85 -7.11
N LYS A 13 8.11 -0.35 -7.65
CA LYS A 13 6.93 -0.58 -8.47
C LYS A 13 5.65 -0.41 -7.66
N VAL A 14 5.63 -0.91 -6.44
CA VAL A 14 4.49 -0.76 -5.55
C VAL A 14 4.24 0.72 -5.25
N ILE A 15 5.29 1.45 -4.91
CA ILE A 15 5.19 2.88 -4.61
C ILE A 15 4.66 3.65 -5.83
N GLU A 16 5.18 3.35 -7.01
CA GLU A 16 4.72 4.00 -8.23
C GLU A 16 3.24 3.73 -8.48
N ASN A 17 2.79 2.50 -8.26
CA ASN A 17 1.38 2.17 -8.39
C ASN A 17 0.53 2.88 -7.34
N LEU A 18 1.03 2.98 -6.10
CA LEU A 18 0.30 3.68 -5.03
C LEU A 18 0.14 5.17 -5.32
N LYS A 19 1.07 5.76 -6.04
CA LYS A 19 0.98 7.17 -6.44
C LYS A 19 -0.14 7.44 -7.44
N ASN A 20 -0.74 6.39 -7.98
CA ASN A 20 -1.91 6.51 -8.86
C ASN A 20 -3.24 6.36 -8.12
N VAL A 21 -3.20 6.14 -6.81
CA VAL A 21 -4.40 6.05 -5.98
C VAL A 21 -4.58 7.37 -5.24
N TYR A 22 -5.74 7.98 -5.40
CA TYR A 22 -6.04 9.28 -4.82
C TYR A 22 -7.13 9.16 -3.76
N ASP A 23 -6.95 9.94 -2.69
CA ASP A 23 -8.01 10.12 -1.70
C ASP A 23 -9.14 10.92 -2.36
N PRO A 24 -10.39 10.49 -2.24
CA PRO A 24 -11.49 11.18 -2.93
C PRO A 24 -11.76 12.59 -2.39
N GLU A 25 -11.29 12.90 -1.21
CA GLU A 25 -11.51 14.21 -0.58
C GLU A 25 -10.35 15.18 -0.78
N ILE A 26 -9.16 14.68 -1.09
CA ILE A 26 -7.94 15.49 -1.21
C ILE A 26 -7.32 15.22 -2.58
N PRO A 27 -7.02 16.26 -3.37
CA PRO A 27 -6.50 16.09 -4.74
C PRO A 27 -5.01 15.74 -4.75
N SER A 28 -4.62 14.73 -4.00
CA SER A 28 -3.25 14.21 -3.97
C SER A 28 -3.28 12.71 -3.80
N ASN A 29 -2.22 12.04 -4.28
CA ASN A 29 -2.18 10.60 -4.13
C ASN A 29 -1.89 10.19 -2.70
N ILE A 30 -2.30 8.98 -2.32
CA ILE A 30 -2.22 8.51 -0.95
C ILE A 30 -0.78 8.35 -0.45
N PHE A 31 0.17 8.11 -1.34
CA PHE A 31 1.57 7.97 -0.95
C PHE A 31 2.15 9.33 -0.55
N ASP A 32 1.94 10.35 -1.37
CA ASP A 32 2.45 11.70 -1.08
C ASP A 32 1.75 12.34 0.11
N LEU A 33 0.50 11.93 0.40
CA LEU A 33 -0.23 12.40 1.58
C LEU A 33 0.32 11.82 2.88
N GLY A 34 1.20 10.82 2.80
CA GLY A 34 1.74 10.17 4.00
C GLY A 34 0.79 9.17 4.62
N LEU A 35 -0.16 8.65 3.85
CA LEU A 35 -1.11 7.66 4.36
C LEU A 35 -0.50 6.25 4.43
N ILE A 36 0.55 6.00 3.66
CA ILE A 36 1.24 4.71 3.68
C ILE A 36 2.34 4.75 4.73
N TYR A 37 2.16 4.02 5.82
CA TYR A 37 3.10 4.03 6.94
C TYR A 37 4.22 3.01 6.78
N ASN A 38 3.93 1.86 6.17
CA ASN A 38 4.93 0.83 6.02
C ASN A 38 4.58 -0.10 4.86
N ILE A 39 5.61 -0.63 4.21
CA ILE A 39 5.48 -1.64 3.18
C ILE A 39 6.43 -2.76 3.55
N GLU A 40 5.88 -3.95 3.78
CA GLU A 40 6.67 -5.10 4.19
C GLU A 40 6.52 -6.23 3.17
N PHE A 41 7.56 -7.01 2.99
CA PHE A 41 7.55 -8.18 2.13
C PHE A 41 7.91 -9.41 2.94
N VAL A 42 7.17 -10.50 2.70
CA VAL A 42 7.51 -11.82 3.23
C VAL A 42 7.73 -12.73 2.03
N GLN A 43 8.93 -13.27 1.92
CA GLN A 43 9.31 -14.15 0.84
C GLN A 43 9.39 -15.59 1.35
N LYS A 44 8.66 -16.49 0.70
CA LYS A 44 8.70 -17.93 1.02
C LYS A 44 8.87 -18.70 -0.27
N GLU A 45 10.02 -19.33 -0.46
CA GLU A 45 10.32 -20.07 -1.70
C GLU A 45 10.07 -19.22 -2.93
N ASN A 46 9.05 -19.57 -3.70
CA ASN A 46 8.67 -18.83 -4.92
C ASN A 46 7.48 -17.90 -4.69
N TYR A 47 7.11 -17.68 -3.44
CA TYR A 47 5.92 -16.91 -3.08
C TYR A 47 6.34 -15.61 -2.44
N LEU A 48 5.79 -14.51 -2.94
CA LEU A 48 6.04 -13.19 -2.37
C LEU A 48 4.72 -12.58 -1.87
N TYR A 49 4.72 -12.24 -0.60
CA TYR A 49 3.60 -11.66 0.10
C TYR A 49 3.96 -10.21 0.44
N CYS A 50 3.07 -9.28 0.12
CA CYS A 50 3.27 -7.86 0.43
C CYS A 50 2.22 -7.39 1.43
N MET A 51 2.68 -6.77 2.52
CA MET A 51 1.78 -6.19 3.52
C MET A 51 1.98 -4.69 3.55
N ILE A 52 0.90 -3.95 3.37
CA ILE A 52 0.91 -2.49 3.42
C ILE A 52 0.16 -2.04 4.67
N THR A 53 0.84 -1.25 5.51
CA THR A 53 0.23 -0.62 6.67
C THR A 53 -0.07 0.82 6.31
N MET A 54 -1.33 1.21 6.43
CA MET A 54 -1.75 2.55 6.06
C MET A 54 -2.82 3.09 6.98
N THR A 55 -3.09 4.37 6.86
CA THR A 55 -4.16 5.03 7.59
C THR A 55 -5.04 5.82 6.62
N LEU A 56 -6.07 6.44 7.14
CA LEU A 56 -6.98 7.31 6.39
C LEU A 56 -6.91 8.73 6.95
N THR A 57 -7.36 9.69 6.14
CA THR A 57 -7.42 11.09 6.58
C THR A 57 -8.48 11.30 7.66
N SER A 58 -9.46 10.40 7.71
CA SER A 58 -10.51 10.45 8.75
C SER A 58 -10.95 9.03 9.08
N PRO A 59 -11.12 8.69 10.37
CA PRO A 59 -11.59 7.36 10.75
C PRO A 59 -13.04 7.08 10.35
N THR A 60 -13.77 8.12 9.95
CA THR A 60 -15.17 7.98 9.52
C THR A 60 -15.32 8.11 8.01
N CYS A 61 -14.24 7.92 7.24
CA CYS A 61 -14.30 8.02 5.79
C CYS A 61 -15.26 7.00 5.21
N PRO A 62 -16.34 7.43 4.52
CA PRO A 62 -17.33 6.49 4.00
C PRO A 62 -16.86 5.66 2.81
N VAL A 63 -15.72 6.02 2.22
CA VAL A 63 -15.15 5.30 1.07
C VAL A 63 -13.92 4.48 1.46
N ALA A 64 -13.74 4.22 2.76
CA ALA A 64 -12.58 3.50 3.25
C ALA A 64 -12.40 2.14 2.58
N ASP A 65 -13.47 1.36 2.49
CA ASP A 65 -13.41 0.02 1.90
C ASP A 65 -12.97 0.07 0.45
N SER A 66 -13.50 1.03 -0.31
CA SER A 66 -13.14 1.20 -1.71
C SER A 66 -11.67 1.57 -1.87
N LEU A 67 -11.18 2.46 -1.02
CA LEU A 67 -9.78 2.88 -1.05
C LEU A 67 -8.84 1.72 -0.72
N LEU A 68 -9.17 0.94 0.30
CA LEU A 68 -8.37 -0.22 0.69
C LEU A 68 -8.33 -1.26 -0.43
N GLU A 69 -9.44 -1.49 -1.11
CA GLU A 69 -9.49 -2.40 -2.25
C GLU A 69 -8.62 -1.91 -3.40
N GLN A 70 -8.62 -0.60 -3.68
CA GLN A 70 -7.76 -0.04 -4.70
C GLN A 70 -6.29 -0.24 -4.37
N VAL A 71 -5.90 -0.02 -3.12
CA VAL A 71 -4.52 -0.23 -2.68
C VAL A 71 -4.11 -1.68 -2.87
N LYS A 72 -4.96 -2.61 -2.48
CA LYS A 72 -4.69 -4.03 -2.66
C LYS A 72 -4.57 -4.37 -4.14
N TYR A 73 -5.46 -3.87 -4.95
CA TYR A 73 -5.49 -4.14 -6.38
C TYR A 73 -4.21 -3.66 -7.07
N VAL A 74 -3.81 -2.41 -6.82
CA VAL A 74 -2.61 -1.86 -7.48
C VAL A 74 -1.33 -2.53 -6.97
N THR A 75 -1.34 -3.04 -5.73
CA THR A 75 -0.21 -3.80 -5.21
C THR A 75 -0.12 -5.15 -5.92
N LEU A 76 -1.25 -5.83 -6.13
CA LEU A 76 -1.28 -7.10 -6.84
C LEU A 76 -0.99 -6.96 -8.34
N ALA A 77 -1.11 -5.75 -8.87
CA ALA A 77 -0.76 -5.49 -10.27
C ALA A 77 0.74 -5.64 -10.53
N VAL A 78 1.56 -5.64 -9.50
CA VAL A 78 2.98 -5.96 -9.63
C VAL A 78 3.11 -7.48 -9.79
N ASP A 79 3.65 -7.91 -10.93
CA ASP A 79 3.69 -9.33 -11.30
C ASP A 79 4.39 -10.22 -10.28
N GLU A 80 5.42 -9.69 -9.63
CA GLU A 80 6.22 -10.45 -8.67
C GLU A 80 5.48 -10.72 -7.36
N ILE A 81 4.41 -9.99 -7.09
CA ILE A 81 3.66 -10.12 -5.84
C ILE A 81 2.54 -11.14 -6.03
N ASP A 82 2.56 -12.18 -5.22
CA ASP A 82 1.56 -13.26 -5.27
C ASP A 82 0.34 -12.96 -4.42
N GLU A 83 0.53 -12.24 -3.32
CA GLU A 83 -0.56 -11.87 -2.43
C GLU A 83 -0.27 -10.53 -1.79
N ALA A 84 -1.33 -9.76 -1.58
CA ALA A 84 -1.24 -8.46 -0.93
C ALA A 84 -2.25 -8.39 0.22
N MET A 85 -1.83 -7.76 1.31
CA MET A 85 -2.70 -7.47 2.43
C MET A 85 -2.54 -6.00 2.80
N VAL A 86 -3.65 -5.35 3.08
CA VAL A 86 -3.66 -3.96 3.53
C VAL A 86 -4.15 -3.94 4.97
N ARG A 87 -3.32 -3.37 5.84
CA ARG A 87 -3.65 -3.23 7.25
C ARG A 87 -3.94 -1.77 7.55
N LEU A 88 -5.16 -1.50 8.00
CA LEU A 88 -5.57 -0.16 8.35
C LEU A 88 -5.30 0.11 9.83
N VAL A 89 -4.61 1.20 10.12
CA VAL A 89 -4.29 1.61 11.48
C VAL A 89 -4.63 3.09 11.65
N PHE A 90 -4.92 3.49 12.88
CA PHE A 90 -5.21 4.88 13.21
C PHE A 90 -4.25 5.44 14.25
N SER A 91 -3.16 4.71 14.52
CA SER A 91 -2.13 5.15 15.44
C SER A 91 -0.76 4.98 14.79
N PRO A 92 0.04 6.03 14.66
CA PRO A 92 -0.31 7.42 14.97
C PRO A 92 -1.37 7.98 14.04
N PRO A 93 -2.19 8.93 14.48
CA PRO A 93 -3.19 9.54 13.60
C PRO A 93 -2.53 10.34 12.49
N TRP A 94 -3.14 10.33 11.33
CA TRP A 94 -2.62 11.07 10.20
C TRP A 94 -2.67 12.58 10.48
N ASP A 95 -1.60 13.26 10.09
CA ASP A 95 -1.45 14.71 10.25
C ASP A 95 -1.01 15.28 8.91
N PRO A 96 -1.60 16.38 8.44
CA PRO A 96 -1.23 16.99 7.15
C PRO A 96 0.24 17.36 7.02
N SER A 97 0.96 17.47 8.13
CA SER A 97 2.40 17.76 8.11
C SER A 97 3.27 16.52 7.89
N MET A 98 2.69 15.35 7.84
CA MET A 98 3.42 14.09 7.64
C MET A 98 3.90 13.93 6.22
#